data_799bedd33c986b8d413bf3e82209d34c
#
_entry.id   799bedd33c986b8d413bf3e82209d34c
#
_cell.length_a   1.000
_cell.length_b   1.000
_cell.length_c   1.000
_cell.angle_alpha   90.00
_cell.angle_beta   90.00
_cell.angle_gamma   90.00
#
_symmetry.space_group_name_H-M   'P 1'
#
loop_
_entity.id
_entity.type
_entity.pdbx_description
1 polymer ?
#
loop_
_entity_poly.entity_id
_entity_poly.type
_entity_poly.pdbx_seq_one_letter_code
_entity_poly.pdbx_strand_id
1 'polypeptide(L)'
;MTLTIGVFFDGTGNNVENINSRIEQCDSKLYGLDASELAKFNEKCMAEKGYRDSAATSYLGYFTNIHWLNSLYKQDEKIPDNAMEAQRKVYIEGIGTKNKEKDSKYGLGFVNNETGVVAKTDRAIELIKEQISLFINKNDMNTIAIAKIQFDVFGFSRGAAAARHFANRVNDEDPALVEAIKAGLSGYTQHGKPAGEIRFIGPFDTVAAVAALSDGLDPHDSNNHDVKLELPPGIAKHVFHIIAMHECRYNFCLNSIKEVWPELSLPGVHSDIGGGYNPEEPEYYFLTRPEIETVPENTPEQATQVYRNASVQSESLFGFPSLAPLLPSGVIKVECNSDDRMSPDRYNNFNKKVGAAVTFERTVSNDWSKVVLRVMYEISKDVGVLFEEIQESDKFSICDELRPFCEKAISQGKAIFTGSQFIPFTSEEINIIGKYIHCSANWNAVDYDSARKVTSGARASAVLSFVNRPDTNWRRTVYNMKGEVIV
;
A
#
# COMPACT_ATOMS: atom_id res chain seq x y z
N MET A 1 -28.29 -14.97 -17.29
CA MET A 1 -26.91 -14.49 -17.35
C MET A 1 -26.30 -14.31 -15.97
N THR A 2 -24.99 -14.25 -15.84
CA THR A 2 -24.28 -13.84 -14.62
C THR A 2 -24.00 -12.34 -14.65
N LEU A 3 -24.36 -11.60 -13.58
CA LEU A 3 -23.92 -10.22 -13.40
C LEU A 3 -22.74 -10.22 -12.41
N THR A 4 -21.55 -9.93 -12.91
CA THR A 4 -20.32 -9.87 -12.10
C THR A 4 -20.00 -8.42 -11.73
N ILE A 5 -19.66 -8.17 -10.47
CA ILE A 5 -19.31 -6.84 -9.98
C ILE A 5 -17.88 -6.89 -9.43
N GLY A 6 -16.97 -6.14 -10.09
CA GLY A 6 -15.64 -5.88 -9.57
C GLY A 6 -15.69 -4.91 -8.40
N VAL A 7 -15.13 -5.28 -7.26
CA VAL A 7 -15.11 -4.47 -6.03
C VAL A 7 -13.67 -4.16 -5.69
N PHE A 8 -13.28 -2.89 -5.74
CA PHE A 8 -11.89 -2.44 -5.66
C PHE A 8 -11.68 -1.58 -4.42
N PHE A 9 -11.07 -2.17 -3.38
CA PHE A 9 -10.76 -1.48 -2.11
C PHE A 9 -9.34 -0.92 -2.13
N ASP A 10 -9.19 0.39 -2.23
CA ASP A 10 -7.87 1.00 -2.30
C ASP A 10 -7.14 1.04 -0.94
N GLY A 11 -5.82 1.20 -1.01
CA GLY A 11 -4.94 1.23 0.15
C GLY A 11 -5.16 2.47 1.03
N THR A 12 -4.80 2.36 2.28
CA THR A 12 -4.91 3.46 3.25
C THR A 12 -4.26 4.74 2.75
N GLY A 13 -4.97 5.84 2.86
CA GLY A 13 -4.46 7.14 2.41
C GLY A 13 -4.40 7.29 0.89
N ASN A 14 -4.90 6.33 0.10
CA ASN A 14 -4.97 6.44 -1.36
C ASN A 14 -6.36 6.86 -1.81
N ASN A 15 -6.44 7.87 -2.66
CA ASN A 15 -7.70 8.41 -3.15
C ASN A 15 -7.51 9.02 -4.54
N VAL A 16 -8.09 8.39 -5.54
CA VAL A 16 -7.93 8.78 -6.95
C VAL A 16 -8.41 10.19 -7.22
N GLU A 17 -9.55 10.61 -6.65
CA GLU A 17 -10.09 11.97 -6.83
C GLU A 17 -9.16 13.04 -6.23
N ASN A 18 -8.55 12.74 -5.08
CA ASN A 18 -7.63 13.64 -4.42
C ASN A 18 -6.30 13.75 -5.21
N ILE A 19 -5.79 12.63 -5.70
CA ILE A 19 -4.59 12.59 -6.57
C ILE A 19 -4.85 13.37 -7.87
N ASN A 20 -5.98 13.13 -8.55
CA ASN A 20 -6.36 13.87 -9.75
C ASN A 20 -6.47 15.37 -9.48
N SER A 21 -7.10 15.77 -8.37
CA SER A 21 -7.20 17.17 -7.98
C SER A 21 -5.83 17.83 -7.81
N ARG A 22 -4.85 17.11 -7.24
CA ARG A 22 -3.47 17.62 -7.15
C ARG A 22 -2.83 17.73 -8.53
N ILE A 23 -2.91 16.68 -9.34
CA ILE A 23 -2.32 16.67 -10.68
C ILE A 23 -2.88 17.81 -11.53
N GLU A 24 -4.20 18.00 -11.55
CA GLU A 24 -4.86 19.08 -12.29
C GLU A 24 -4.45 20.48 -11.82
N GLN A 25 -4.24 20.67 -10.52
CA GLN A 25 -3.92 21.98 -9.94
C GLN A 25 -2.44 22.31 -9.92
N CYS A 26 -1.57 21.28 -9.86
CA CYS A 26 -0.13 21.43 -9.71
C CYS A 26 0.65 20.69 -10.83
N ASP A 27 0.04 20.40 -11.97
CA ASP A 27 0.75 19.80 -13.09
C ASP A 27 1.59 20.86 -13.80
N SER A 28 2.86 20.76 -13.59
CA SER A 28 3.88 21.65 -14.11
C SER A 28 4.14 21.54 -15.61
N LYS A 29 3.76 20.43 -16.25
CA LYS A 29 3.84 20.28 -17.73
C LYS A 29 2.99 21.31 -18.46
N LEU A 30 1.96 21.87 -17.78
CA LEU A 30 1.12 22.95 -18.32
C LEU A 30 1.84 24.29 -18.48
N TYR A 31 3.01 24.48 -17.84
CA TYR A 31 3.68 25.78 -17.76
C TYR A 31 5.02 25.84 -18.52
N GLY A 32 5.45 24.75 -19.16
CA GLY A 32 6.68 24.71 -19.97
C GLY A 32 7.98 24.96 -19.19
N LEU A 33 7.98 24.64 -17.88
CA LEU A 33 9.12 24.85 -16.98
C LEU A 33 10.20 23.78 -17.18
N ASP A 34 11.46 24.14 -16.94
CA ASP A 34 12.54 23.16 -16.87
C ASP A 34 12.48 22.33 -15.58
N ALA A 35 13.28 21.25 -15.49
CA ALA A 35 13.23 20.33 -14.37
C ALA A 35 13.51 20.98 -13.00
N SER A 36 14.35 22.01 -12.94
CA SER A 36 14.69 22.69 -11.68
C SER A 36 13.61 23.70 -11.26
N GLU A 37 13.03 24.39 -12.23
CA GLU A 37 11.89 25.29 -12.02
C GLU A 37 10.64 24.49 -11.67
N LEU A 38 10.49 23.30 -12.27
CA LEU A 38 9.46 22.32 -12.02
C LEU A 38 9.38 21.90 -10.55
N ALA A 39 10.51 21.51 -9.97
CA ALA A 39 10.58 21.09 -8.56
C ALA A 39 10.16 22.22 -7.63
N LYS A 40 10.64 23.43 -7.86
CA LYS A 40 10.28 24.62 -7.08
C LYS A 40 8.82 25.00 -7.24
N PHE A 41 8.28 24.90 -8.46
CA PHE A 41 6.87 25.18 -8.73
C PHE A 41 5.96 24.19 -8.00
N ASN A 42 6.25 22.90 -8.12
CA ASN A 42 5.48 21.85 -7.43
C ASN A 42 5.53 22.06 -5.92
N GLU A 43 6.70 22.35 -5.36
CA GLU A 43 6.86 22.61 -3.94
C GLU A 43 6.03 23.80 -3.47
N LYS A 44 6.05 24.89 -4.23
CA LYS A 44 5.28 26.10 -3.94
C LYS A 44 3.77 25.85 -4.09
N CYS A 45 3.33 25.21 -5.18
CA CYS A 45 1.93 24.89 -5.40
C CYS A 45 1.39 24.00 -4.28
N MET A 46 2.13 22.97 -3.89
CA MET A 46 1.73 22.07 -2.81
C MET A 46 1.62 22.79 -1.46
N ALA A 47 2.51 23.75 -1.19
CA ALA A 47 2.45 24.57 0.02
C ALA A 47 1.24 25.52 0.00
N GLU A 48 1.01 26.24 -1.11
CA GLU A 48 -0.10 27.20 -1.27
C GLU A 48 -1.48 26.54 -1.23
N LYS A 49 -1.58 25.31 -1.76
CA LYS A 49 -2.82 24.51 -1.75
C LYS A 49 -3.07 23.75 -0.44
N GLY A 50 -2.14 23.81 0.51
CA GLY A 50 -2.26 23.13 1.80
C GLY A 50 -2.00 21.61 1.73
N TYR A 51 -1.44 21.09 0.64
CA TYR A 51 -1.12 19.66 0.49
C TYR A 51 0.06 19.19 1.35
N ARG A 52 0.78 20.10 2.00
CA ARG A 52 1.82 19.77 2.99
C ARG A 52 1.28 19.51 4.41
N ASP A 53 -0.02 19.70 4.64
CA ASP A 53 -0.64 19.35 5.90
C ASP A 53 -0.70 17.82 6.05
N SER A 54 -0.49 17.32 7.24
CA SER A 54 -0.66 15.90 7.58
C SER A 54 -2.09 15.35 7.33
N ALA A 55 -3.05 16.23 7.07
CA ALA A 55 -4.41 15.88 6.67
C ALA A 55 -4.62 15.90 5.14
N ALA A 56 -3.55 15.92 4.34
CA ALA A 56 -3.59 15.92 2.88
C ALA A 56 -2.71 14.81 2.26
N THR A 57 -2.39 13.77 3.01
CA THR A 57 -1.51 12.68 2.56
C THR A 57 -2.06 11.96 1.34
N SER A 58 -3.39 11.84 1.22
CA SER A 58 -4.05 11.23 0.05
C SER A 58 -3.89 12.01 -1.27
N TYR A 59 -3.42 13.25 -1.20
CA TYR A 59 -3.10 14.06 -2.38
C TYR A 59 -1.65 13.87 -2.86
N LEU A 60 -0.74 13.41 -1.98
CA LEU A 60 0.71 13.41 -2.23
C LEU A 60 1.21 12.16 -2.97
N GLY A 61 0.51 11.04 -2.85
CA GLY A 61 0.85 9.80 -3.51
C GLY A 61 0.53 9.77 -5.01
N TYR A 62 0.67 8.60 -5.59
CA TYR A 62 0.28 8.29 -6.96
C TYR A 62 -0.74 7.15 -7.00
N PHE A 63 -1.16 6.75 -8.18
CA PHE A 63 -2.17 5.71 -8.37
C PHE A 63 -1.65 4.34 -7.97
N THR A 64 -2.50 3.58 -7.29
CA THR A 64 -2.22 2.21 -6.86
C THR A 64 -2.56 1.17 -7.94
N ASN A 65 -2.13 -0.06 -7.75
CA ASN A 65 -2.53 -1.19 -8.58
C ASN A 65 -4.03 -1.47 -8.50
N ILE A 66 -4.70 -1.09 -7.41
CA ILE A 66 -6.16 -1.17 -7.29
C ILE A 66 -6.85 -0.19 -8.25
N HIS A 67 -6.37 1.06 -8.32
CA HIS A 67 -6.87 2.02 -9.31
C HIS A 67 -6.66 1.51 -10.74
N TRP A 68 -5.47 0.99 -11.05
CA TRP A 68 -5.17 0.51 -12.40
C TRP A 68 -6.00 -0.71 -12.78
N LEU A 69 -6.17 -1.70 -11.90
CA LEU A 69 -7.07 -2.82 -12.14
C LEU A 69 -8.52 -2.36 -12.31
N ASN A 70 -9.00 -1.43 -11.47
CA ASN A 70 -10.33 -0.86 -11.65
C ASN A 70 -10.47 -0.12 -13.00
N SER A 71 -9.46 0.64 -13.41
CA SER A 71 -9.51 1.35 -14.71
C SER A 71 -9.57 0.39 -15.88
N LEU A 72 -8.82 -0.70 -15.84
CA LEU A 72 -8.75 -1.74 -16.87
C LEU A 72 -9.95 -2.71 -16.85
N TYR A 73 -10.64 -2.87 -15.71
CA TYR A 73 -11.76 -3.79 -15.58
C TYR A 73 -12.91 -3.38 -16.51
N LYS A 74 -13.34 -4.31 -17.39
CA LYS A 74 -14.42 -4.04 -18.34
C LYS A 74 -15.72 -3.71 -17.62
N GLN A 75 -16.44 -2.77 -18.19
CA GLN A 75 -17.75 -2.35 -17.67
C GLN A 75 -18.77 -2.31 -18.81
N ASP A 76 -19.75 -3.21 -18.73
CA ASP A 76 -20.80 -3.30 -19.71
C ASP A 76 -21.97 -2.39 -19.35
N GLU A 77 -22.25 -1.39 -20.18
CA GLU A 77 -23.40 -0.51 -19.98
C GLU A 77 -24.66 -1.07 -20.60
N LYS A 78 -24.55 -1.60 -21.82
CA LYS A 78 -25.60 -2.30 -22.56
C LYS A 78 -25.06 -3.63 -23.05
N ILE A 79 -25.87 -4.65 -22.98
CA ILE A 79 -25.51 -6.00 -23.36
C ILE A 79 -26.37 -6.50 -24.51
N PRO A 80 -25.86 -7.39 -25.40
CA PRO A 80 -26.67 -8.11 -26.37
C PRO A 80 -27.71 -9.01 -25.71
N ASP A 81 -28.84 -9.23 -26.38
CA ASP A 81 -29.97 -10.05 -25.87
C ASP A 81 -29.57 -11.46 -25.41
N ASN A 82 -28.49 -12.02 -25.92
CA ASN A 82 -28.00 -13.36 -25.60
C ASN A 82 -26.74 -13.37 -24.74
N ALA A 83 -26.39 -12.27 -24.09
CA ALA A 83 -25.21 -12.21 -23.24
C ALA A 83 -25.31 -13.20 -22.05
N MET A 84 -24.26 -14.00 -21.87
CA MET A 84 -24.19 -14.98 -20.77
C MET A 84 -23.61 -14.37 -19.48
N GLU A 85 -22.86 -13.29 -19.62
CA GLU A 85 -22.21 -12.55 -18.52
C GLU A 85 -22.19 -11.06 -18.84
N ALA A 86 -22.25 -10.24 -17.81
CA ALA A 86 -21.96 -8.81 -17.85
C ALA A 86 -21.13 -8.41 -16.63
N GLN A 87 -20.28 -7.41 -16.80
CA GLN A 87 -19.46 -6.87 -15.72
C GLN A 87 -19.82 -5.43 -15.39
N ARG A 88 -19.86 -5.14 -14.10
CA ARG A 88 -19.94 -3.79 -13.52
C ARG A 88 -18.78 -3.64 -12.53
N LYS A 89 -18.48 -2.42 -12.08
CA LYS A 89 -17.42 -2.17 -11.11
C LYS A 89 -17.76 -1.08 -10.12
N VAL A 90 -17.20 -1.19 -8.93
CA VAL A 90 -17.21 -0.16 -7.88
C VAL A 90 -15.80 0.04 -7.36
N TYR A 91 -15.40 1.29 -7.20
CA TYR A 91 -14.14 1.68 -6.57
C TYR A 91 -14.43 2.31 -5.22
N ILE A 92 -13.71 1.85 -4.21
CA ILE A 92 -13.82 2.35 -2.84
C ILE A 92 -12.47 2.99 -2.48
N GLU A 93 -12.50 4.28 -2.23
CA GLU A 93 -11.33 5.04 -1.82
C GLU A 93 -10.75 4.52 -0.52
N GLY A 94 -9.44 4.72 -0.33
CA GLY A 94 -8.68 4.17 0.79
C GLY A 94 -9.17 4.59 2.16
N ILE A 95 -8.89 3.72 3.14
CA ILE A 95 -9.20 3.97 4.55
C ILE A 95 -8.58 5.29 5.00
N GLY A 96 -9.33 6.09 5.74
CA GLY A 96 -8.92 7.41 6.23
C GLY A 96 -9.15 8.55 5.26
N THR A 97 -9.64 8.30 4.05
CA THR A 97 -9.87 9.34 3.04
C THR A 97 -11.34 9.50 2.66
N LYS A 98 -11.69 10.71 2.20
CA LYS A 98 -12.93 11.03 1.50
C LYS A 98 -12.62 11.88 0.27
N ASN A 99 -13.43 11.75 -0.78
CA ASN A 99 -13.23 12.45 -2.04
C ASN A 99 -13.29 13.97 -1.85
N LYS A 100 -12.21 14.66 -2.24
CA LYS A 100 -12.06 16.13 -2.18
C LYS A 100 -12.17 16.75 -0.77
N GLU A 101 -12.00 15.93 0.27
CA GLU A 101 -11.98 16.35 1.66
C GLU A 101 -10.58 16.16 2.29
N LYS A 102 -10.40 16.70 3.50
CA LYS A 102 -9.20 16.43 4.29
C LYS A 102 -9.21 15.02 4.83
N ASP A 103 -8.04 14.41 4.88
CA ASP A 103 -7.87 13.07 5.43
C ASP A 103 -8.20 13.05 6.93
N SER A 104 -8.87 12.00 7.37
CA SER A 104 -9.14 11.77 8.77
C SER A 104 -7.91 11.21 9.47
N LYS A 105 -7.29 11.99 10.36
CA LYS A 105 -6.17 11.51 11.21
C LYS A 105 -6.57 10.30 12.07
N TYR A 106 -7.83 10.24 12.48
CA TYR A 106 -8.40 9.13 13.24
C TYR A 106 -8.72 7.94 12.33
N GLY A 107 -9.20 8.17 11.10
CA GLY A 107 -9.47 7.11 10.12
C GLY A 107 -8.21 6.41 9.61
N LEU A 108 -7.07 7.09 9.62
CA LEU A 108 -5.79 6.49 9.24
C LEU A 108 -5.29 5.44 10.25
N GLY A 109 -5.79 5.45 11.49
CA GLY A 109 -5.33 4.57 12.56
C GLY A 109 -6.37 3.78 13.34
N PHE A 110 -7.69 4.06 13.19
CA PHE A 110 -8.72 3.48 14.09
C PHE A 110 -9.78 2.66 13.36
N VAL A 111 -10.27 1.60 14.03
CA VAL A 111 -11.28 0.64 13.49
C VAL A 111 -12.65 1.26 13.26
N ASN A 112 -13.10 2.08 14.20
CA ASN A 112 -14.51 2.45 14.38
C ASN A 112 -14.79 3.92 14.08
N ASN A 113 -14.55 4.35 12.83
CA ASN A 113 -15.04 5.63 12.35
C ASN A 113 -15.62 5.51 10.93
N GLU A 114 -16.24 6.60 10.45
CA GLU A 114 -16.87 6.68 9.12
C GLU A 114 -15.95 6.35 7.93
N THR A 115 -14.64 6.21 8.17
CA THR A 115 -13.63 5.91 7.13
C THR A 115 -12.82 4.66 7.42
N GLY A 116 -13.20 3.86 8.45
CA GLY A 116 -12.57 2.60 8.82
C GLY A 116 -12.89 1.45 7.86
N VAL A 117 -12.29 0.27 8.12
CA VAL A 117 -12.43 -0.92 7.26
C VAL A 117 -13.90 -1.32 7.10
N VAL A 118 -14.67 -1.41 8.19
CA VAL A 118 -16.09 -1.79 8.16
C VAL A 118 -16.90 -0.78 7.37
N ALA A 119 -16.74 0.52 7.64
CA ALA A 119 -17.45 1.59 6.92
C ALA A 119 -17.16 1.58 5.41
N LYS A 120 -15.94 1.22 4.98
CA LYS A 120 -15.63 1.07 3.56
C LYS A 120 -16.35 -0.12 2.92
N THR A 121 -16.58 -1.21 3.67
CA THR A 121 -17.41 -2.32 3.15
C THR A 121 -18.90 -1.96 3.12
N ASP A 122 -19.40 -1.15 4.04
CA ASP A 122 -20.76 -0.60 3.97
C ASP A 122 -20.92 0.30 2.74
N ARG A 123 -19.94 1.16 2.48
CA ARG A 123 -19.92 1.99 1.26
C ARG A 123 -19.90 1.14 -0.01
N ALA A 124 -19.18 0.02 -0.02
CA ALA A 124 -19.17 -0.91 -1.14
C ALA A 124 -20.58 -1.48 -1.39
N ILE A 125 -21.32 -1.85 -0.34
CA ILE A 125 -22.70 -2.38 -0.44
C ILE A 125 -23.63 -1.35 -1.07
N GLU A 126 -23.54 -0.07 -0.67
CA GLU A 126 -24.33 1.02 -1.29
C GLU A 126 -24.02 1.16 -2.79
N LEU A 127 -22.73 1.19 -3.15
CA LEU A 127 -22.30 1.31 -4.55
C LEU A 127 -22.70 0.09 -5.38
N ILE A 128 -22.66 -1.11 -4.82
CA ILE A 128 -23.16 -2.34 -5.48
C ILE A 128 -24.64 -2.22 -5.81
N LYS A 129 -25.47 -1.77 -4.86
CA LYS A 129 -26.89 -1.49 -5.10
C LYS A 129 -27.08 -0.51 -6.26
N GLU A 130 -26.32 0.59 -6.26
CA GLU A 130 -26.38 1.60 -7.32
C GLU A 130 -26.02 0.99 -8.69
N GLN A 131 -24.92 0.19 -8.76
CA GLN A 131 -24.49 -0.43 -10.02
C GLN A 131 -25.49 -1.45 -10.54
N ILE A 132 -26.10 -2.25 -9.68
CA ILE A 132 -27.18 -3.17 -10.08
C ILE A 132 -28.36 -2.37 -10.62
N SER A 133 -28.82 -1.34 -9.93
CA SER A 133 -29.93 -0.47 -10.38
C SER A 133 -29.64 0.20 -11.72
N LEU A 134 -28.42 0.70 -11.91
CA LEU A 134 -28.00 1.30 -13.19
C LEU A 134 -28.01 0.27 -14.32
N PHE A 135 -27.57 -0.95 -14.05
CA PHE A 135 -27.59 -2.04 -15.03
C PHE A 135 -29.02 -2.40 -15.42
N ILE A 136 -29.91 -2.59 -14.45
CA ILE A 136 -31.35 -2.89 -14.68
C ILE A 136 -32.01 -1.79 -15.51
N ASN A 137 -31.78 -0.52 -15.19
CA ASN A 137 -32.41 0.61 -15.88
C ASN A 137 -31.90 0.84 -17.32
N LYS A 138 -30.68 0.37 -17.65
CA LYS A 138 -30.08 0.54 -18.97
C LYS A 138 -30.37 -0.59 -19.95
N ASN A 139 -30.86 -1.73 -19.46
CA ASN A 139 -31.08 -2.95 -20.24
C ASN A 139 -32.55 -3.38 -20.24
N ASP A 140 -33.01 -4.05 -21.31
CA ASP A 140 -34.37 -4.59 -21.39
C ASP A 140 -34.48 -5.90 -20.60
N MET A 141 -34.96 -5.79 -19.37
CA MET A 141 -35.10 -6.93 -18.46
C MET A 141 -36.26 -7.88 -18.84
N ASN A 142 -37.04 -7.59 -19.89
CA ASN A 142 -38.00 -8.55 -20.43
C ASN A 142 -37.30 -9.64 -21.23
N THR A 143 -36.12 -9.34 -21.78
CA THR A 143 -35.30 -10.31 -22.56
C THR A 143 -34.13 -10.88 -21.78
N ILE A 144 -33.83 -10.32 -20.58
CA ILE A 144 -32.65 -10.67 -19.78
C ILE A 144 -33.06 -11.19 -18.41
N ALA A 145 -32.66 -12.40 -18.07
CA ALA A 145 -32.82 -12.96 -16.73
C ALA A 145 -31.47 -13.06 -16.02
N ILE A 146 -31.34 -12.45 -14.83
CA ILE A 146 -30.15 -12.57 -13.98
C ILE A 146 -30.21 -13.92 -13.26
N ALA A 147 -29.32 -14.85 -13.62
CA ALA A 147 -29.23 -16.13 -12.95
C ALA A 147 -28.54 -15.99 -11.59
N LYS A 148 -27.48 -15.17 -11.50
CA LYS A 148 -26.74 -14.95 -10.26
C LYS A 148 -25.97 -13.63 -10.28
N ILE A 149 -25.71 -13.13 -9.07
CA ILE A 149 -24.75 -12.07 -8.80
C ILE A 149 -23.39 -12.71 -8.41
N GLN A 150 -22.31 -12.21 -8.95
CA GLN A 150 -20.96 -12.69 -8.71
C GLN A 150 -20.03 -11.52 -8.42
N PHE A 151 -18.97 -11.73 -7.64
CA PHE A 151 -18.00 -10.69 -7.32
C PHE A 151 -16.58 -11.10 -7.67
N ASP A 152 -15.80 -10.11 -8.17
CA ASP A 152 -14.34 -10.12 -8.20
C ASP A 152 -13.86 -9.04 -7.24
N VAL A 153 -13.07 -9.41 -6.24
CA VAL A 153 -12.74 -8.51 -5.15
C VAL A 153 -11.25 -8.28 -5.10
N PHE A 154 -10.84 -7.03 -5.16
CA PHE A 154 -9.42 -6.63 -5.10
C PHE A 154 -9.20 -5.66 -3.96
N GLY A 155 -8.03 -5.72 -3.34
CA GLY A 155 -7.71 -4.80 -2.26
C GLY A 155 -6.21 -4.66 -2.02
N PHE A 156 -5.79 -3.51 -1.48
CA PHE A 156 -4.41 -3.24 -1.11
C PHE A 156 -4.29 -2.80 0.34
N SER A 157 -3.29 -3.32 1.08
CA SER A 157 -3.05 -2.88 2.46
C SER A 157 -4.26 -3.16 3.37
N ARG A 158 -4.76 -2.14 4.11
CA ARG A 158 -6.04 -2.23 4.83
C ARG A 158 -7.24 -2.32 3.89
N GLY A 159 -7.12 -1.87 2.65
CA GLY A 159 -8.10 -2.19 1.60
C GLY A 159 -8.14 -3.68 1.27
N ALA A 160 -7.01 -4.40 1.36
CA ALA A 160 -7.01 -5.86 1.28
C ALA A 160 -7.70 -6.51 2.49
N ALA A 161 -7.56 -5.93 3.69
CA ALA A 161 -8.33 -6.35 4.86
C ALA A 161 -9.84 -6.11 4.66
N ALA A 162 -10.23 -4.96 4.05
CA ALA A 162 -11.62 -4.68 3.68
C ALA A 162 -12.15 -5.65 2.62
N ALA A 163 -11.34 -6.02 1.63
CA ALA A 163 -11.68 -7.04 0.63
C ALA A 163 -11.96 -8.41 1.29
N ARG A 164 -11.13 -8.81 2.25
CA ARG A 164 -11.31 -10.06 3.02
C ARG A 164 -12.54 -9.98 3.91
N HIS A 165 -12.79 -8.87 4.59
CA HIS A 165 -13.99 -8.65 5.38
C HIS A 165 -15.25 -8.68 4.51
N PHE A 166 -15.24 -8.02 3.36
CA PHE A 166 -16.34 -8.06 2.39
C PHE A 166 -16.63 -9.49 1.91
N ALA A 167 -15.58 -10.30 1.67
CA ALA A 167 -15.73 -11.69 1.29
C ALA A 167 -16.46 -12.51 2.37
N ASN A 168 -16.17 -12.25 3.65
CA ASN A 168 -16.89 -12.86 4.76
C ASN A 168 -18.35 -12.40 4.81
N ARG A 169 -18.64 -11.11 4.53
CA ARG A 169 -20.04 -10.62 4.46
C ARG A 169 -20.84 -11.31 3.36
N VAL A 170 -20.22 -11.59 2.21
CA VAL A 170 -20.85 -12.39 1.14
C VAL A 170 -21.10 -13.81 1.60
N ASN A 171 -20.10 -14.46 2.22
CA ASN A 171 -20.19 -15.84 2.68
C ASN A 171 -21.24 -16.04 3.79
N ASP A 172 -21.34 -15.07 4.70
CA ASP A 172 -22.26 -15.09 5.84
C ASP A 172 -23.67 -14.60 5.47
N GLU A 173 -23.91 -14.30 4.19
CA GLU A 173 -25.20 -13.77 3.69
C GLU A 173 -25.65 -12.52 4.48
N ASP A 174 -24.73 -11.55 4.66
CA ASP A 174 -24.97 -10.32 5.41
C ASP A 174 -26.31 -9.67 5.01
N PRO A 175 -27.22 -9.41 5.96
CA PRO A 175 -28.55 -8.89 5.67
C PRO A 175 -28.54 -7.55 4.89
N ALA A 176 -27.56 -6.66 5.18
CA ALA A 176 -27.45 -5.38 4.48
C ALA A 176 -27.08 -5.60 3.01
N LEU A 177 -26.17 -6.53 2.70
CA LEU A 177 -25.80 -6.89 1.34
C LEU A 177 -26.97 -7.54 0.60
N VAL A 178 -27.67 -8.48 1.23
CA VAL A 178 -28.86 -9.14 0.66
C VAL A 178 -29.93 -8.12 0.29
N GLU A 179 -30.24 -7.20 1.22
CA GLU A 179 -31.24 -6.14 0.97
C GLU A 179 -30.76 -5.16 -0.12
N ALA A 180 -29.49 -4.82 -0.17
CA ALA A 180 -28.92 -3.96 -1.21
C ALA A 180 -29.05 -4.59 -2.61
N ILE A 181 -28.75 -5.89 -2.73
CA ILE A 181 -28.94 -6.64 -3.98
C ILE A 181 -30.41 -6.66 -4.39
N LYS A 182 -31.32 -7.02 -3.48
CA LYS A 182 -32.77 -7.04 -3.77
C LYS A 182 -33.28 -5.66 -4.21
N ALA A 183 -32.89 -4.61 -3.49
CA ALA A 183 -33.28 -3.24 -3.82
C ALA A 183 -32.72 -2.81 -5.19
N GLY A 184 -31.47 -3.19 -5.49
CA GLY A 184 -30.83 -2.92 -6.79
C GLY A 184 -31.54 -3.62 -7.93
N LEU A 185 -32.00 -4.84 -7.74
CA LEU A 185 -32.75 -5.61 -8.73
C LEU A 185 -34.17 -5.07 -9.01
N SER A 186 -34.66 -4.11 -8.20
CA SER A 186 -35.94 -3.40 -8.47
C SER A 186 -37.14 -4.34 -8.75
N GLY A 187 -37.24 -5.45 -8.02
CA GLY A 187 -38.33 -6.43 -8.18
C GLY A 187 -38.03 -7.61 -9.11
N TYR A 188 -36.92 -7.57 -9.85
CA TYR A 188 -36.41 -8.76 -10.56
C TYR A 188 -35.78 -9.71 -9.57
N THR A 189 -35.81 -11.01 -9.92
CA THR A 189 -35.24 -12.07 -9.04
C THR A 189 -33.99 -12.65 -9.67
N GLN A 190 -33.04 -13.04 -8.80
CA GLN A 190 -31.93 -13.91 -9.15
C GLN A 190 -32.17 -15.33 -8.59
N HIS A 191 -31.55 -16.33 -9.18
CA HIS A 191 -31.65 -17.74 -8.76
C HIS A 191 -30.41 -18.20 -7.95
N GLY A 192 -29.36 -17.38 -7.83
CA GLY A 192 -28.16 -17.65 -7.06
C GLY A 192 -28.33 -17.41 -5.56
N LYS A 193 -27.23 -17.50 -4.81
CA LYS A 193 -27.24 -17.17 -3.37
C LYS A 193 -27.71 -15.73 -3.14
N PRO A 194 -28.48 -15.46 -2.08
CA PRO A 194 -29.04 -14.12 -1.82
C PRO A 194 -28.00 -13.00 -1.77
N ALA A 195 -26.84 -13.26 -1.15
CA ALA A 195 -25.71 -12.32 -1.08
C ALA A 195 -24.74 -12.43 -2.28
N GLY A 196 -25.04 -13.26 -3.30
CA GLY A 196 -24.14 -13.55 -4.39
C GLY A 196 -23.04 -14.55 -4.06
N GLU A 197 -22.05 -14.68 -4.92
CA GLU A 197 -20.89 -15.56 -4.75
C GLU A 197 -19.62 -14.87 -5.21
N ILE A 198 -18.44 -15.29 -4.72
CA ILE A 198 -17.17 -14.69 -5.12
C ILE A 198 -16.47 -15.61 -6.12
N ARG A 199 -16.08 -15.03 -7.29
CA ARG A 199 -15.25 -15.70 -8.28
C ARG A 199 -13.77 -15.59 -7.91
N PHE A 200 -13.29 -14.38 -7.63
CA PHE A 200 -11.89 -14.11 -7.40
C PHE A 200 -11.67 -13.13 -6.25
N ILE A 201 -10.65 -13.39 -5.42
CA ILE A 201 -10.14 -12.43 -4.43
C ILE A 201 -8.66 -12.21 -4.72
N GLY A 202 -8.28 -10.97 -5.03
CA GLY A 202 -6.92 -10.54 -5.36
C GLY A 202 -6.38 -9.49 -4.38
N PRO A 203 -5.93 -9.86 -3.17
CA PRO A 203 -5.32 -8.93 -2.25
C PRO A 203 -3.86 -8.67 -2.60
N PHE A 204 -3.41 -7.43 -2.38
CA PHE A 204 -2.02 -7.01 -2.39
C PHE A 204 -1.61 -6.69 -0.95
N ASP A 205 -0.60 -7.36 -0.46
CA ASP A 205 0.12 -7.12 0.78
C ASP A 205 -0.78 -6.72 1.96
N THR A 206 -1.63 -7.65 2.40
CA THR A 206 -2.65 -7.41 3.43
C THR A 206 -2.02 -6.97 4.75
N VAL A 207 -2.35 -5.78 5.19
CA VAL A 207 -2.02 -5.22 6.50
C VAL A 207 -3.32 -4.94 7.24
N ALA A 208 -3.61 -5.70 8.26
CA ALA A 208 -4.83 -5.49 9.06
C ALA A 208 -4.59 -4.56 10.26
N ALA A 209 -3.34 -4.21 10.55
CA ALA A 209 -2.95 -3.40 11.71
C ALA A 209 -3.90 -2.22 11.92
N VAL A 210 -4.82 -2.38 12.85
CA VAL A 210 -5.81 -1.39 13.23
C VAL A 210 -5.59 -1.10 14.71
N ALA A 211 -4.94 0.02 15.00
CA ALA A 211 -4.76 0.44 16.37
C ALA A 211 -6.10 0.83 16.99
N ALA A 212 -6.54 0.16 18.03
CA ALA A 212 -7.68 0.59 18.83
C ALA A 212 -7.21 1.25 20.13
N LEU A 213 -8.00 2.21 20.61
CA LEU A 213 -7.74 2.85 21.91
C LEU A 213 -7.77 1.84 23.06
N SER A 214 -8.61 0.78 22.92
CA SER A 214 -8.71 -0.31 23.88
C SER A 214 -7.42 -1.12 24.05
N ASP A 215 -6.59 -1.20 22.98
CA ASP A 215 -5.41 -2.05 22.92
C ASP A 215 -4.11 -1.23 22.98
N GLY A 216 -4.19 -0.01 23.52
CA GLY A 216 -3.05 0.89 23.67
C GLY A 216 -2.44 1.38 22.35
N LEU A 217 -3.19 1.31 21.24
CA LEU A 217 -2.75 1.68 19.90
C LEU A 217 -1.59 0.81 19.37
N ASP A 218 -1.53 -0.45 19.78
CA ASP A 218 -0.50 -1.37 19.34
C ASP A 218 -0.86 -1.96 17.96
N PRO A 219 -0.10 -1.66 16.89
CA PRO A 219 -0.32 -2.23 15.56
C PRO A 219 0.09 -3.72 15.47
N HIS A 220 0.74 -4.26 16.51
CA HIS A 220 1.09 -5.67 16.65
C HIS A 220 0.02 -6.48 17.39
N ASP A 221 -1.11 -5.87 17.75
CA ASP A 221 -2.22 -6.63 18.29
C ASP A 221 -2.90 -7.42 17.17
N SER A 222 -3.04 -8.73 17.37
CA SER A 222 -3.75 -9.61 16.44
C SER A 222 -5.28 -9.47 16.53
N ASN A 223 -5.79 -8.72 17.50
CA ASN A 223 -7.21 -8.45 17.65
C ASN A 223 -7.70 -7.47 16.59
N ASN A 224 -8.32 -7.99 15.55
CA ASN A 224 -8.85 -7.18 14.45
C ASN A 224 -10.29 -6.69 14.74
N HIS A 225 -10.76 -6.78 15.99
CA HIS A 225 -12.12 -6.41 16.41
C HIS A 225 -13.21 -7.04 15.52
N ASP A 226 -14.07 -6.22 14.92
CA ASP A 226 -15.17 -6.69 14.05
C ASP A 226 -14.70 -7.02 12.62
N VAL A 227 -13.43 -6.86 12.28
CA VAL A 227 -12.90 -7.11 10.95
C VAL A 227 -12.54 -8.58 10.78
N LYS A 228 -13.31 -9.31 9.98
CA LYS A 228 -13.05 -10.73 9.66
C LYS A 228 -12.01 -10.85 8.54
N LEU A 229 -10.89 -11.48 8.84
CA LEU A 229 -9.77 -11.65 7.89
C LEU A 229 -9.61 -13.08 7.39
N GLU A 230 -10.24 -14.05 8.03
CA GLU A 230 -10.13 -15.45 7.62
C GLU A 230 -10.76 -15.67 6.25
N LEU A 231 -10.08 -16.46 5.44
CA LEU A 231 -10.58 -16.89 4.12
C LEU A 231 -10.65 -18.43 4.12
N PRO A 232 -11.70 -19.02 4.71
CA PRO A 232 -11.84 -20.48 4.76
C PRO A 232 -11.98 -21.06 3.34
N PRO A 233 -11.63 -22.34 3.13
CA PRO A 233 -11.89 -23.02 1.88
C PRO A 233 -13.36 -22.91 1.46
N GLY A 234 -13.60 -22.54 0.19
CA GLY A 234 -14.95 -22.37 -0.36
C GLY A 234 -15.54 -20.97 -0.22
N ILE A 235 -14.87 -20.01 0.43
CA ILE A 235 -15.31 -18.60 0.49
C ILE A 235 -15.34 -17.95 -0.90
N ALA A 236 -14.43 -18.34 -1.77
CA ALA A 236 -14.34 -17.92 -3.17
C ALA A 236 -13.96 -19.11 -4.06
N LYS A 237 -14.16 -18.97 -5.39
CA LYS A 237 -13.64 -19.98 -6.33
C LYS A 237 -12.12 -19.94 -6.41
N HIS A 238 -11.56 -18.74 -6.39
CA HIS A 238 -10.13 -18.49 -6.51
C HIS A 238 -9.69 -17.36 -5.59
N VAL A 239 -8.52 -17.51 -4.99
CA VAL A 239 -7.84 -16.47 -4.21
C VAL A 239 -6.37 -16.48 -4.59
N PHE A 240 -5.78 -15.30 -4.77
CA PHE A 240 -4.35 -15.16 -5.06
C PHE A 240 -3.80 -13.89 -4.40
N HIS A 241 -2.89 -14.04 -3.46
CA HIS A 241 -2.30 -12.95 -2.68
C HIS A 241 -0.88 -12.66 -3.15
N ILE A 242 -0.55 -11.39 -3.43
CA ILE A 242 0.83 -10.96 -3.69
C ILE A 242 1.32 -10.17 -2.48
N ILE A 243 2.49 -10.56 -1.95
CA ILE A 243 3.08 -9.98 -0.74
C ILE A 243 4.47 -9.40 -0.99
N ALA A 244 4.86 -8.42 -0.16
CA ALA A 244 6.14 -7.74 -0.20
C ALA A 244 7.25 -8.53 0.49
N MET A 245 8.33 -8.85 -0.25
CA MET A 245 9.47 -9.60 0.26
C MET A 245 10.36 -8.75 1.19
N HIS A 246 10.48 -7.46 0.94
CA HIS A 246 11.44 -6.57 1.61
C HIS A 246 10.78 -5.57 2.58
N GLU A 247 9.47 -5.62 2.79
CA GLU A 247 8.81 -4.80 3.80
C GLU A 247 9.26 -5.21 5.19
N CYS A 248 9.62 -4.24 6.03
CA CYS A 248 10.11 -4.51 7.38
C CYS A 248 9.73 -3.42 8.39
N ARG A 249 8.80 -2.52 8.03
CA ARG A 249 8.30 -1.51 8.98
C ARG A 249 7.49 -2.17 10.09
N TYR A 250 7.69 -1.67 11.32
CA TYR A 250 6.98 -2.13 12.52
C TYR A 250 5.44 -2.11 12.35
N ASN A 251 4.88 -1.08 11.71
CA ASN A 251 3.44 -0.90 11.54
C ASN A 251 2.84 -1.67 10.36
N PHE A 252 3.61 -2.49 9.66
CA PHE A 252 3.21 -3.16 8.44
C PHE A 252 3.29 -4.67 8.56
N CYS A 253 2.81 -5.22 9.70
CA CYS A 253 2.70 -6.67 9.88
C CYS A 253 1.85 -7.28 8.77
N LEU A 254 2.29 -8.41 8.24
CA LEU A 254 1.58 -9.12 7.19
C LEU A 254 0.52 -10.05 7.78
N ASN A 255 -0.67 -10.06 7.18
CA ASN A 255 -1.69 -11.08 7.42
C ASN A 255 -1.69 -12.08 6.26
N SER A 256 -0.88 -13.13 6.37
CA SER A 256 -0.68 -14.18 5.37
C SER A 256 -1.92 -15.07 5.21
N ILE A 257 -2.10 -15.63 4.01
CA ILE A 257 -3.12 -16.65 3.70
C ILE A 257 -2.50 -17.96 3.22
N LYS A 258 -1.17 -18.07 3.26
CA LYS A 258 -0.39 -19.15 2.66
C LYS A 258 -0.78 -20.55 3.13
N GLU A 259 -1.36 -20.67 4.31
CA GLU A 259 -1.80 -21.98 4.85
C GLU A 259 -2.95 -22.61 4.05
N VAL A 260 -3.76 -21.77 3.38
CA VAL A 260 -4.99 -22.21 2.69
C VAL A 260 -4.99 -21.83 1.21
N TRP A 261 -4.41 -20.68 0.85
CA TRP A 261 -4.51 -20.12 -0.47
C TRP A 261 -3.14 -19.80 -1.08
N PRO A 262 -3.04 -19.79 -2.43
CA PRO A 262 -1.84 -19.34 -3.12
C PRO A 262 -1.38 -17.95 -2.70
N GLU A 263 -0.11 -17.82 -2.33
CA GLU A 263 0.51 -16.58 -1.92
C GLU A 263 1.91 -16.45 -2.56
N LEU A 264 2.11 -15.40 -3.36
CA LEU A 264 3.35 -15.10 -4.05
C LEU A 264 4.10 -13.97 -3.36
N SER A 265 5.32 -14.26 -2.90
CA SER A 265 6.24 -13.22 -2.42
C SER A 265 7.07 -12.68 -3.57
N LEU A 266 6.96 -11.38 -3.85
CA LEU A 266 7.75 -10.69 -4.87
C LEU A 266 8.74 -9.71 -4.22
N PRO A 267 9.91 -9.47 -4.85
CA PRO A 267 10.80 -8.38 -4.45
C PRO A 267 10.03 -7.07 -4.34
N GLY A 268 10.36 -6.25 -3.35
CA GLY A 268 9.69 -4.96 -3.13
C GLY A 268 9.23 -4.76 -1.71
N VAL A 269 8.89 -3.51 -1.39
CA VAL A 269 8.20 -3.11 -0.15
C VAL A 269 6.71 -2.91 -0.43
N HIS A 270 5.94 -2.58 0.59
CA HIS A 270 4.48 -2.49 0.57
C HIS A 270 3.90 -1.79 -0.67
N SER A 271 4.35 -0.57 -0.94
CA SER A 271 3.84 0.20 -2.09
C SER A 271 4.54 -0.12 -3.42
N ASP A 272 5.62 -0.91 -3.44
CA ASP A 272 6.11 -1.55 -4.67
C ASP A 272 5.17 -2.67 -5.11
N ILE A 273 4.50 -3.31 -4.16
CA ILE A 273 3.51 -4.37 -4.42
C ILE A 273 2.13 -3.78 -4.73
N GLY A 274 1.68 -2.83 -3.94
CA GLY A 274 0.34 -2.25 -4.09
C GLY A 274 0.24 -1.03 -5.00
N GLY A 275 1.37 -0.46 -5.43
CA GLY A 275 1.43 0.84 -6.09
C GLY A 275 1.30 2.00 -5.10
N GLY A 276 1.35 3.22 -5.62
CA GLY A 276 1.18 4.45 -4.83
C GLY A 276 2.40 5.37 -4.78
N TYR A 277 3.58 4.90 -5.14
CA TYR A 277 4.77 5.75 -5.33
C TYR A 277 4.67 6.55 -6.63
N ASN A 278 5.15 7.81 -6.60
CA ASN A 278 5.23 8.64 -7.79
C ASN A 278 6.16 8.00 -8.84
N PRO A 279 6.05 8.39 -10.13
CA PRO A 279 6.88 7.81 -11.20
C PRO A 279 8.38 7.85 -10.91
N GLU A 280 8.84 8.90 -10.26
CA GLU A 280 10.19 9.05 -9.72
C GLU A 280 10.11 9.69 -8.34
N GLU A 281 10.79 9.10 -7.36
CA GLU A 281 10.88 9.63 -6.01
C GLU A 281 12.33 9.80 -5.57
N PRO A 282 12.75 11.00 -5.13
CA PRO A 282 14.00 11.18 -4.43
C PRO A 282 13.87 10.62 -3.01
N GLU A 283 14.77 9.74 -2.64
CA GLU A 283 14.87 9.18 -1.29
C GLU A 283 16.06 9.78 -0.56
N TYR A 284 15.82 10.29 0.65
CA TYR A 284 16.82 10.69 1.62
C TYR A 284 16.40 10.24 3.00
N TYR A 285 17.02 9.18 3.50
CA TYR A 285 16.59 8.50 4.72
C TYR A 285 17.74 8.26 5.70
N PHE A 286 17.41 8.36 6.99
CA PHE A 286 18.24 7.82 8.06
C PHE A 286 18.01 6.31 8.16
N LEU A 287 19.04 5.51 7.83
CA LEU A 287 18.99 4.06 7.98
C LEU A 287 19.33 3.59 9.38
N THR A 288 19.96 4.44 10.18
CA THR A 288 20.18 4.21 11.60
C THR A 288 19.51 5.29 12.42
N ARG A 289 19.14 4.95 13.64
CA ARG A 289 18.57 5.93 14.56
C ARG A 289 19.61 7.00 14.87
N PRO A 290 19.33 8.30 14.69
CA PRO A 290 20.25 9.35 15.06
C PRO A 290 20.61 9.28 16.55
N GLU A 291 21.89 9.22 16.87
CA GLU A 291 22.43 9.27 18.23
C GLU A 291 23.09 10.62 18.47
N ILE A 292 22.96 11.14 19.69
CA ILE A 292 23.50 12.44 20.07
C ILE A 292 24.30 12.30 21.37
N GLU A 293 25.52 12.88 21.40
CA GLU A 293 26.31 13.04 22.60
C GLU A 293 26.78 14.48 22.80
N THR A 294 27.13 14.82 24.03
CA THR A 294 27.74 16.12 24.35
C THR A 294 29.21 15.91 24.61
N VAL A 295 30.05 16.67 23.91
CA VAL A 295 31.52 16.59 23.98
C VAL A 295 32.12 17.98 24.14
N PRO A 296 33.38 18.11 24.59
CA PRO A 296 34.09 19.37 24.55
C PRO A 296 34.07 19.99 23.13
N GLU A 297 33.94 21.32 23.05
CA GLU A 297 33.80 22.04 21.78
C GLU A 297 34.88 21.70 20.76
N ASN A 298 36.12 21.50 21.21
CA ASN A 298 37.26 21.18 20.34
C ASN A 298 37.32 19.72 19.87
N THR A 299 36.41 18.84 20.33
CA THR A 299 36.42 17.44 19.91
C THR A 299 36.04 17.33 18.43
N PRO A 300 36.91 16.72 17.58
CA PRO A 300 36.52 16.44 16.19
C PRO A 300 35.28 15.55 16.14
N GLU A 301 34.35 15.80 15.22
CA GLU A 301 33.10 15.03 15.09
C GLU A 301 33.37 13.54 14.89
N GLN A 302 34.37 13.21 14.04
CA GLN A 302 34.77 11.82 13.75
C GLN A 302 35.43 11.10 14.96
N ALA A 303 35.85 11.87 15.97
CA ALA A 303 36.40 11.31 17.20
C ALA A 303 35.33 10.98 18.24
N THR A 304 34.06 11.30 17.97
CA THR A 304 32.93 11.08 18.87
C THR A 304 32.50 9.59 18.90
N GLN A 305 31.87 9.17 20.00
CA GLN A 305 31.36 7.80 20.09
C GLN A 305 30.19 7.57 19.14
N VAL A 306 29.29 8.56 18.99
CA VAL A 306 28.14 8.47 18.06
C VAL A 306 28.57 8.32 16.62
N TYR A 307 29.68 8.96 16.19
CA TYR A 307 30.22 8.77 14.84
C TYR A 307 30.77 7.34 14.65
N ARG A 308 31.54 6.83 15.64
CA ARG A 308 32.06 5.46 15.61
C ARG A 308 30.93 4.44 15.58
N ASN A 309 29.88 4.63 16.40
CA ASN A 309 28.70 3.77 16.41
C ASN A 309 28.03 3.74 15.03
N ALA A 310 27.78 4.90 14.43
CA ALA A 310 27.18 5.02 13.11
C ALA A 310 28.04 4.35 12.03
N SER A 311 29.40 4.48 12.13
CA SER A 311 30.32 3.85 11.20
C SER A 311 30.23 2.31 11.25
N VAL A 312 30.20 1.72 12.43
CA VAL A 312 30.03 0.27 12.63
C VAL A 312 28.66 -0.19 12.15
N GLN A 313 27.61 0.57 12.46
CA GLN A 313 26.26 0.25 12.00
C GLN A 313 26.14 0.29 10.46
N SER A 314 26.84 1.22 9.79
CA SER A 314 26.85 1.34 8.33
C SER A 314 27.29 0.02 7.64
N GLU A 315 28.30 -0.63 8.19
CA GLU A 315 28.77 -1.92 7.65
C GLU A 315 27.75 -3.04 7.87
N SER A 316 27.04 -3.01 8.99
CA SER A 316 26.07 -4.06 9.35
C SER A 316 24.76 -3.99 8.51
N LEU A 317 24.44 -2.84 7.87
CA LEU A 317 23.22 -2.69 7.08
C LEU A 317 23.15 -3.66 5.90
N PHE A 318 24.28 -4.00 5.29
CA PHE A 318 24.35 -4.98 4.20
C PHE A 318 24.00 -6.42 4.62
N GLY A 319 23.97 -6.70 5.92
CA GLY A 319 23.55 -7.99 6.48
C GLY A 319 22.04 -8.17 6.61
N PHE A 320 21.23 -7.11 6.39
CA PHE A 320 19.78 -7.21 6.48
C PHE A 320 19.15 -7.52 5.11
N PRO A 321 18.47 -8.68 4.95
CA PRO A 321 17.89 -9.09 3.65
C PRO A 321 16.91 -8.06 3.06
N SER A 322 16.20 -7.30 3.91
CA SER A 322 15.28 -6.25 3.50
C SER A 322 15.96 -5.01 2.90
N LEU A 323 17.24 -4.78 3.22
CA LEU A 323 18.02 -3.62 2.74
C LEU A 323 19.06 -3.98 1.69
N ALA A 324 19.69 -5.14 1.83
CA ALA A 324 20.84 -5.52 1.00
C ALA A 324 20.66 -5.31 -0.51
N PRO A 325 19.47 -5.59 -1.13
CA PRO A 325 19.28 -5.37 -2.56
C PRO A 325 19.17 -3.90 -2.96
N LEU A 326 18.78 -3.01 -2.03
CA LEU A 326 18.55 -1.60 -2.30
C LEU A 326 19.85 -0.78 -2.22
N LEU A 327 20.71 -1.12 -1.26
CA LEU A 327 21.88 -0.31 -0.89
C LEU A 327 22.86 -0.06 -2.05
N PRO A 328 23.12 -1.02 -2.97
CA PRO A 328 24.05 -0.80 -4.09
C PRO A 328 23.60 0.29 -5.08
N SER A 329 22.32 0.65 -5.09
CA SER A 329 21.75 1.63 -6.04
C SER A 329 21.76 3.07 -5.52
N GLY A 330 22.27 3.32 -4.31
CA GLY A 330 22.30 4.65 -3.72
C GLY A 330 23.61 4.99 -3.03
N VAL A 331 23.66 6.15 -2.43
CA VAL A 331 24.82 6.68 -1.71
C VAL A 331 24.58 6.54 -0.21
N ILE A 332 25.44 5.79 0.45
CA ILE A 332 25.43 5.60 1.91
C ILE A 332 26.52 6.48 2.51
N LYS A 333 26.18 7.25 3.54
CA LYS A 333 27.11 8.12 4.25
C LYS A 333 26.89 8.06 5.76
N VAL A 334 27.97 8.18 6.53
CA VAL A 334 27.87 8.53 7.94
C VAL A 334 27.80 10.05 8.02
N GLU A 335 26.62 10.58 8.29
CA GLU A 335 26.44 12.03 8.49
C GLU A 335 26.59 12.40 9.94
N CYS A 336 27.27 13.51 10.16
CA CYS A 336 27.56 14.06 11.46
C CYS A 336 27.29 15.56 11.46
N ASN A 337 26.53 16.02 12.45
CA ASN A 337 26.21 17.43 12.64
C ASN A 337 26.50 17.86 14.07
N SER A 338 27.05 19.05 14.24
CA SER A 338 27.32 19.61 15.58
C SER A 338 26.53 20.89 15.87
N ASP A 339 26.23 21.09 17.12
CA ASP A 339 25.62 22.31 17.67
C ASP A 339 26.43 22.82 18.88
N ASP A 340 27.10 23.94 18.69
CA ASP A 340 27.97 24.62 19.66
C ASP A 340 27.24 25.70 20.47
N ARG A 341 25.93 25.90 20.26
CA ARG A 341 25.13 26.95 20.97
C ARG A 341 24.75 26.57 22.39
N MET A 342 25.58 25.79 23.06
CA MET A 342 25.40 25.43 24.47
C MET A 342 26.00 26.52 25.36
N SER A 343 25.30 26.86 26.45
CA SER A 343 25.91 27.65 27.50
C SER A 343 27.07 26.86 28.13
N PRO A 344 28.16 27.55 28.56
CA PRO A 344 29.22 26.91 29.30
C PRO A 344 28.68 26.15 30.51
N ASP A 345 29.35 25.07 30.87
CA ASP A 345 29.00 24.30 32.06
C ASP A 345 29.33 25.10 33.35
N ARG A 346 29.01 24.55 34.53
CA ARG A 346 29.30 25.19 35.84
C ARG A 346 30.79 25.46 36.10
N TYR A 347 31.67 24.86 35.30
CA TYR A 347 33.11 25.07 35.36
C TYR A 347 33.63 25.98 34.23
N ASN A 348 32.72 26.63 33.49
CA ASN A 348 33.04 27.49 32.35
C ASN A 348 33.68 26.74 31.16
N ASN A 349 33.46 25.43 31.05
CA ASN A 349 33.88 24.69 29.86
C ASN A 349 32.83 24.82 28.73
N PHE A 350 33.32 25.05 27.53
CA PHE A 350 32.49 25.08 26.32
C PHE A 350 32.32 23.64 25.77
N ASN A 351 31.08 23.27 25.54
CA ASN A 351 30.68 21.97 25.01
C ASN A 351 29.83 22.17 23.75
N LYS A 352 29.80 21.13 22.92
CA LYS A 352 28.88 21.04 21.78
C LYS A 352 28.13 19.71 21.81
N LYS A 353 26.93 19.70 21.23
CA LYS A 353 26.22 18.46 20.88
C LYS A 353 26.68 17.98 19.51
N VAL A 354 26.95 16.71 19.40
CA VAL A 354 27.29 16.06 18.14
C VAL A 354 26.28 14.95 17.89
N GLY A 355 25.59 15.01 16.74
CA GLY A 355 24.68 13.97 16.28
C GLY A 355 25.26 13.22 15.11
N ALA A 356 25.09 11.89 15.06
CA ALA A 356 25.51 11.06 13.92
C ALA A 356 24.45 10.01 13.57
N ALA A 357 24.34 9.72 12.28
CA ALA A 357 23.51 8.65 11.73
C ALA A 357 24.03 8.20 10.36
N VAL A 358 23.61 7.04 9.91
CA VAL A 358 23.83 6.60 8.52
C VAL A 358 22.68 7.10 7.67
N THR A 359 23.00 7.81 6.59
CA THR A 359 22.05 8.27 5.60
C THR A 359 22.16 7.49 4.30
N PHE A 360 21.06 7.44 3.56
CA PHE A 360 20.94 6.79 2.27
C PHE A 360 20.22 7.73 1.31
N GLU A 361 20.80 7.95 0.14
CA GLU A 361 20.29 8.90 -0.86
C GLU A 361 20.30 8.27 -2.26
N ARG A 362 19.16 8.37 -2.97
CA ARG A 362 19.01 7.96 -4.38
C ARG A 362 17.70 8.50 -4.97
N THR A 363 17.47 8.25 -6.26
CA THR A 363 16.15 8.40 -6.92
C THR A 363 15.67 7.05 -7.40
N VAL A 364 14.38 6.74 -7.19
CA VAL A 364 13.77 5.46 -7.52
C VAL A 364 12.57 5.65 -8.44
N SER A 365 12.45 4.79 -9.46
CA SER A 365 11.27 4.70 -10.33
C SER A 365 10.25 3.71 -9.78
N ASN A 366 8.96 3.96 -10.01
CA ASN A 366 7.87 3.05 -9.60
C ASN A 366 7.60 1.90 -10.58
N ASP A 367 8.50 1.63 -11.53
CA ASP A 367 8.29 0.65 -12.61
C ASP A 367 8.06 -0.77 -12.10
N TRP A 368 8.64 -1.13 -10.94
CA TRP A 368 8.42 -2.46 -10.37
C TRP A 368 6.95 -2.70 -9.98
N SER A 369 6.24 -1.70 -9.48
CA SER A 369 4.81 -1.84 -9.16
C SER A 369 3.96 -2.16 -10.40
N LYS A 370 4.39 -1.70 -11.59
CA LYS A 370 3.74 -2.01 -12.86
C LYS A 370 3.96 -3.48 -13.29
N VAL A 371 5.09 -4.07 -12.89
CA VAL A 371 5.33 -5.52 -13.04
C VAL A 371 4.37 -6.30 -12.16
N VAL A 372 4.23 -5.91 -10.90
CA VAL A 372 3.32 -6.56 -9.94
C VAL A 372 1.86 -6.45 -10.40
N LEU A 373 1.45 -5.30 -10.95
CA LEU A 373 0.15 -5.12 -11.57
C LEU A 373 -0.13 -6.20 -12.64
N ARG A 374 0.84 -6.43 -13.55
CA ARG A 374 0.70 -7.41 -14.62
C ARG A 374 0.55 -8.84 -14.10
N VAL A 375 1.22 -9.18 -13.00
CA VAL A 375 1.06 -10.50 -12.38
C VAL A 375 -0.39 -10.73 -11.95
N MET A 376 -0.98 -9.80 -11.18
CA MET A 376 -2.38 -9.92 -10.73
C MET A 376 -3.36 -9.89 -11.90
N TYR A 377 -3.13 -9.01 -12.88
CA TYR A 377 -3.92 -8.90 -14.10
C TYR A 377 -3.97 -10.24 -14.87
N GLU A 378 -2.81 -10.87 -15.12
CA GLU A 378 -2.74 -12.14 -15.86
C GLU A 378 -3.38 -13.31 -15.08
N ILE A 379 -3.14 -13.41 -13.77
CA ILE A 379 -3.75 -14.46 -12.95
C ILE A 379 -5.28 -14.34 -12.93
N SER A 380 -5.79 -13.13 -12.77
CA SER A 380 -7.24 -12.91 -12.72
C SER A 380 -7.91 -13.10 -14.10
N LYS A 381 -7.23 -12.76 -15.20
CA LYS A 381 -7.69 -13.11 -16.57
C LYS A 381 -7.79 -14.62 -16.78
N ASP A 382 -6.82 -15.40 -16.32
CA ASP A 382 -6.81 -16.86 -16.47
C ASP A 382 -8.04 -17.54 -15.81
N VAL A 383 -8.69 -16.88 -14.84
CA VAL A 383 -9.92 -17.35 -14.18
C VAL A 383 -11.20 -16.66 -14.64
N GLY A 384 -11.12 -15.90 -15.72
CA GLY A 384 -12.28 -15.33 -16.43
C GLY A 384 -12.65 -13.90 -16.00
N VAL A 385 -11.81 -13.17 -15.30
CA VAL A 385 -12.01 -11.73 -15.09
C VAL A 385 -11.72 -11.01 -16.42
N LEU A 386 -12.64 -10.15 -16.86
CA LEU A 386 -12.51 -9.45 -18.14
C LEU A 386 -11.93 -8.04 -17.92
N PHE A 387 -10.81 -7.79 -18.58
CA PHE A 387 -10.16 -6.47 -18.59
C PHE A 387 -9.98 -5.95 -20.01
N GLU A 388 -9.83 -4.64 -20.15
CA GLU A 388 -9.24 -4.03 -21.33
C GLU A 388 -7.77 -4.42 -21.44
N GLU A 389 -7.24 -4.49 -22.67
CA GLU A 389 -5.82 -4.79 -22.87
C GLU A 389 -4.94 -3.66 -22.35
N ILE A 390 -3.84 -4.02 -21.67
CA ILE A 390 -2.85 -3.05 -21.21
C ILE A 390 -2.18 -2.43 -22.45
N GLN A 391 -2.43 -1.14 -22.67
CA GLN A 391 -1.78 -0.36 -23.72
C GLN A 391 -0.38 0.06 -23.24
N GLU A 392 0.63 -0.08 -24.10
CA GLU A 392 1.96 0.47 -23.84
C GLU A 392 1.88 2.02 -23.88
N SER A 393 1.86 2.61 -22.72
CA SER A 393 1.82 4.06 -22.49
C SER A 393 2.66 4.38 -21.29
N ASP A 394 3.02 5.66 -21.07
CA ASP A 394 3.82 6.12 -19.91
C ASP A 394 3.29 5.61 -18.56
N LYS A 395 1.97 5.39 -18.47
CA LYS A 395 1.32 4.89 -17.25
C LYS A 395 1.58 3.42 -16.98
N PHE A 396 1.75 2.62 -18.02
CA PHE A 396 1.87 1.17 -17.94
C PHE A 396 3.20 0.63 -18.46
N SER A 397 3.95 1.40 -19.26
CA SER A 397 5.24 0.93 -19.77
C SER A 397 6.21 0.64 -18.62
N ILE A 398 6.99 -0.40 -18.80
CA ILE A 398 8.10 -0.77 -17.92
C ILE A 398 9.40 -0.64 -18.70
N CYS A 399 10.48 -0.31 -18.04
CA CYS A 399 11.79 -0.20 -18.70
C CYS A 399 12.25 -1.59 -19.23
N ASP A 400 13.10 -1.58 -20.25
CA ASP A 400 13.56 -2.81 -20.91
C ASP A 400 14.30 -3.75 -19.96
N GLU A 401 15.03 -3.20 -18.97
CA GLU A 401 15.73 -4.00 -17.94
C GLU A 401 14.77 -4.87 -17.13
N LEU A 402 13.53 -4.42 -16.92
CA LEU A 402 12.53 -5.16 -16.11
C LEU A 402 11.70 -6.16 -16.92
N ARG A 403 11.71 -6.13 -18.26
CA ARG A 403 10.88 -7.02 -19.10
C ARG A 403 11.11 -8.50 -18.81
N PRO A 404 12.36 -9.03 -18.74
CA PRO A 404 12.59 -10.44 -18.41
C PRO A 404 12.10 -10.81 -17.00
N PHE A 405 12.22 -9.90 -16.05
CA PHE A 405 11.75 -10.11 -14.68
C PHE A 405 10.22 -10.07 -14.58
N CYS A 406 9.56 -9.29 -15.44
CA CYS A 406 8.11 -9.27 -15.56
C CYS A 406 7.58 -10.63 -16.05
N GLU A 407 8.15 -11.17 -17.12
CA GLU A 407 7.80 -12.50 -17.64
C GLU A 407 8.03 -13.59 -16.59
N LYS A 408 9.16 -13.52 -15.87
CA LYS A 408 9.47 -14.46 -14.79
C LYS A 408 8.50 -14.34 -13.62
N ALA A 409 8.13 -13.11 -13.19
CA ALA A 409 7.17 -12.88 -12.12
C ALA A 409 5.77 -13.42 -12.47
N ILE A 410 5.31 -13.20 -13.71
CA ILE A 410 4.04 -13.74 -14.21
C ILE A 410 4.09 -15.28 -14.20
N SER A 411 5.19 -15.87 -14.70
CA SER A 411 5.38 -17.34 -14.69
C SER A 411 5.36 -17.93 -13.29
N GLN A 412 6.03 -17.28 -12.32
CA GLN A 412 5.99 -17.68 -10.91
C GLN A 412 4.57 -17.60 -10.35
N GLY A 413 3.86 -16.50 -10.64
CA GLY A 413 2.47 -16.32 -10.21
C GLY A 413 1.56 -17.44 -10.72
N LYS A 414 1.61 -17.75 -12.01
CA LYS A 414 0.83 -18.84 -12.63
C LYS A 414 1.18 -20.20 -12.04
N ALA A 415 2.46 -20.47 -11.81
CA ALA A 415 2.91 -21.71 -11.20
C ALA A 415 2.41 -21.89 -9.75
N ILE A 416 2.55 -20.85 -8.92
CA ILE A 416 2.05 -20.87 -7.54
C ILE A 416 0.52 -21.00 -7.52
N PHE A 417 -0.17 -20.28 -8.39
CA PHE A 417 -1.64 -20.34 -8.50
C PHE A 417 -2.15 -21.73 -8.84
N THR A 418 -1.43 -22.47 -9.69
CA THR A 418 -1.78 -23.85 -10.10
C THR A 418 -1.15 -24.93 -9.23
N GLY A 419 -0.36 -24.57 -8.20
CA GLY A 419 0.38 -25.53 -7.37
C GLY A 419 1.55 -26.21 -8.09
N SER A 420 2.07 -25.60 -9.15
CA SER A 420 3.17 -26.10 -9.95
C SER A 420 4.53 -25.63 -9.42
N GLN A 421 5.60 -26.28 -9.82
CA GLN A 421 6.97 -25.85 -9.50
C GLN A 421 7.32 -24.58 -10.30
N PHE A 422 8.12 -23.70 -9.70
CA PHE A 422 8.62 -22.48 -10.34
C PHE A 422 10.10 -22.26 -10.00
N ILE A 423 10.77 -21.43 -10.81
CA ILE A 423 12.15 -21.00 -10.57
C ILE A 423 12.10 -19.66 -9.83
N PRO A 424 12.56 -19.58 -8.57
CA PRO A 424 12.57 -18.31 -7.83
C PRO A 424 13.55 -17.30 -8.45
N PHE A 425 13.41 -16.02 -8.08
CA PHE A 425 14.44 -15.04 -8.39
C PHE A 425 15.75 -15.40 -7.69
N THR A 426 16.88 -15.28 -8.41
CA THR A 426 18.21 -15.43 -7.83
C THR A 426 18.59 -14.15 -7.06
N SER A 427 19.62 -14.24 -6.22
CA SER A 427 20.13 -13.06 -5.50
C SER A 427 20.61 -11.97 -6.45
N GLU A 428 21.23 -12.36 -7.59
CA GLU A 428 21.69 -11.41 -8.62
C GLU A 428 20.51 -10.68 -9.28
N GLU A 429 19.45 -11.42 -9.62
CA GLU A 429 18.22 -10.84 -10.17
C GLU A 429 17.55 -9.89 -9.16
N ILE A 430 17.47 -10.28 -7.89
CA ILE A 430 16.93 -9.43 -6.82
C ILE A 430 17.75 -8.14 -6.66
N ASN A 431 19.08 -8.21 -6.77
CA ASN A 431 19.96 -7.05 -6.71
C ASN A 431 19.73 -6.09 -7.92
N ILE A 432 19.43 -6.62 -9.11
CA ILE A 432 19.08 -5.79 -10.27
C ILE A 432 17.73 -5.10 -10.03
N ILE A 433 16.73 -5.86 -9.58
CA ILE A 433 15.39 -5.33 -9.23
C ILE A 433 15.50 -4.30 -8.10
N GLY A 434 16.48 -4.44 -7.19
CA GLY A 434 16.75 -3.54 -6.05
C GLY A 434 16.86 -2.06 -6.42
N LYS A 435 17.24 -1.73 -7.66
CA LYS A 435 17.24 -0.36 -8.19
C LYS A 435 15.85 0.27 -8.23
N TYR A 436 14.80 -0.57 -8.32
CA TYR A 436 13.39 -0.20 -8.47
C TYR A 436 12.57 -0.48 -7.20
N ILE A 437 13.22 -0.93 -6.12
CA ILE A 437 12.58 -1.17 -4.83
C ILE A 437 12.79 0.06 -3.95
N HIS A 438 11.72 0.63 -3.42
CA HIS A 438 11.79 1.78 -2.52
C HIS A 438 12.28 1.40 -1.12
N CYS A 439 12.86 2.37 -0.41
CA CYS A 439 13.26 2.22 0.99
C CYS A 439 12.12 2.67 1.91
N SER A 440 11.19 1.79 2.26
CA SER A 440 10.03 2.15 3.08
C SER A 440 10.37 2.34 4.55
N ALA A 441 11.31 1.55 5.08
CA ALA A 441 11.70 1.60 6.48
C ALA A 441 12.85 2.58 6.71
N ASN A 442 12.70 3.49 7.68
CA ASN A 442 13.69 4.51 8.00
C ASN A 442 13.50 5.08 9.40
N TRP A 443 14.47 5.88 9.84
CA TRP A 443 14.46 6.58 11.12
C TRP A 443 14.24 8.09 10.98
N ASN A 444 13.55 8.56 9.96
CA ASN A 444 13.33 9.99 9.71
C ASN A 444 12.41 10.66 10.74
N ALA A 445 11.69 9.88 11.55
CA ALA A 445 11.02 10.42 12.73
C ALA A 445 12.04 10.71 13.82
N VAL A 446 12.22 11.99 14.10
CA VAL A 446 13.18 12.50 15.08
C VAL A 446 12.49 13.45 16.05
N ASP A 447 12.97 13.48 17.30
CA ASP A 447 12.54 14.46 18.29
C ASP A 447 13.26 15.79 18.05
N TYR A 448 12.52 16.89 18.16
CA TYR A 448 13.06 18.25 18.00
C TYR A 448 12.97 19.03 19.31
N ASP A 449 13.94 19.89 19.54
CA ASP A 449 13.85 20.94 20.57
C ASP A 449 12.99 22.13 20.11
N SER A 450 12.82 23.12 21.01
CA SER A 450 12.10 24.37 20.73
C SER A 450 12.71 25.20 19.59
N ALA A 451 13.97 24.98 19.25
CA ALA A 451 14.68 25.60 18.13
C ALA A 451 14.62 24.76 16.84
N ARG A 452 13.79 23.70 16.80
CA ARG A 452 13.66 22.74 15.70
C ARG A 452 14.96 21.99 15.36
N LYS A 453 15.81 21.74 16.34
CA LYS A 453 16.97 20.88 16.19
C LYS A 453 16.66 19.47 16.65
N VAL A 454 17.23 18.50 15.96
CA VAL A 454 17.09 17.08 16.32
C VAL A 454 17.76 16.84 17.69
N THR A 455 17.00 16.30 18.62
CA THR A 455 17.49 15.98 19.99
C THR A 455 17.69 14.49 20.19
N SER A 456 16.92 13.66 19.51
CA SER A 456 17.09 12.19 19.48
C SER A 456 16.29 11.57 18.34
N GLY A 457 16.61 10.31 17.99
CA GLY A 457 15.71 9.50 17.17
C GLY A 457 14.48 9.09 17.98
N ALA A 458 13.32 9.02 17.33
CA ALA A 458 12.07 8.64 17.96
C ALA A 458 12.19 7.30 18.71
N ARG A 459 11.65 7.23 19.92
CA ARG A 459 11.58 5.97 20.67
C ARG A 459 10.46 5.09 20.10
N ALA A 460 10.68 3.77 20.13
CA ALA A 460 9.62 2.82 19.87
C ALA A 460 8.56 2.92 20.98
N SER A 461 7.39 3.41 20.64
CA SER A 461 6.21 3.39 21.52
C SER A 461 4.96 3.21 20.65
N ALA A 462 3.86 2.78 21.24
CA ALA A 462 2.58 2.62 20.54
C ALA A 462 2.11 3.94 19.90
N VAL A 463 2.33 5.08 20.56
CA VAL A 463 2.00 6.42 20.04
C VAL A 463 2.85 6.80 18.81
N LEU A 464 4.06 6.23 18.69
CA LEU A 464 4.98 6.43 17.56
C LEU A 464 4.87 5.31 16.53
N SER A 465 3.82 4.51 16.58
CA SER A 465 3.54 3.43 15.63
C SER A 465 3.29 3.93 14.20
N PHE A 466 3.01 5.23 14.02
CA PHE A 466 2.85 5.85 12.71
C PHE A 466 4.15 6.32 12.04
N VAL A 467 5.30 6.10 12.67
CA VAL A 467 6.61 6.37 12.06
C VAL A 467 7.08 5.17 11.24
N ASN A 468 7.86 5.42 10.19
CA ASN A 468 8.35 4.37 9.28
C ASN A 468 9.56 3.59 9.86
N ARG A 469 9.66 3.46 11.17
CA ARG A 469 10.78 2.72 11.75
C ARG A 469 10.75 1.24 11.37
N PRO A 470 11.92 0.61 11.18
CA PRO A 470 11.97 -0.83 10.98
C PRO A 470 11.52 -1.59 12.23
N ASP A 471 11.02 -2.79 12.05
CA ASP A 471 10.82 -3.77 13.10
C ASP A 471 12.16 -4.39 13.54
N THR A 472 12.13 -5.22 14.57
CA THR A 472 13.32 -5.82 15.15
C THR A 472 14.16 -6.55 14.10
N ASN A 473 15.45 -6.26 14.05
CA ASN A 473 16.39 -6.83 13.09
C ASN A 473 16.00 -6.64 11.61
N TRP A 474 15.25 -5.56 11.30
CA TRP A 474 14.76 -5.28 9.95
C TRP A 474 14.00 -6.47 9.33
N ARG A 475 13.20 -7.16 10.15
CA ARG A 475 12.34 -8.27 9.75
C ARG A 475 10.90 -7.93 9.97
N ARG A 476 10.06 -8.34 9.06
CA ARG A 476 8.62 -8.14 9.13
C ARG A 476 7.97 -9.19 10.01
N THR A 477 7.13 -8.76 10.95
CA THR A 477 6.24 -9.68 11.67
C THR A 477 5.12 -10.17 10.74
N VAL A 478 4.87 -11.49 10.76
CA VAL A 478 3.86 -12.15 9.92
C VAL A 478 2.87 -12.91 10.80
N TYR A 479 1.59 -12.64 10.59
CA TYR A 479 0.48 -13.37 11.20
C TYR A 479 -0.13 -14.35 10.21
N ASN A 480 -0.54 -15.53 10.69
CA ASN A 480 -1.41 -16.43 9.94
C ASN A 480 -2.88 -15.91 9.97
N MET A 481 -3.80 -16.65 9.34
CA MET A 481 -5.22 -16.25 9.30
C MET A 481 -5.92 -16.29 10.66
N LYS A 482 -5.35 -16.98 11.65
CA LYS A 482 -5.86 -17.05 13.02
C LYS A 482 -5.30 -15.95 13.93
N GLY A 483 -4.44 -15.08 13.41
CA GLY A 483 -3.77 -14.04 14.18
C GLY A 483 -2.59 -14.54 15.02
N GLU A 484 -2.04 -15.72 14.73
CA GLU A 484 -0.84 -16.25 15.39
C GLU A 484 0.41 -15.77 14.63
N VAL A 485 1.43 -15.34 15.37
CA VAL A 485 2.73 -14.97 14.79
C VAL A 485 3.44 -16.21 14.26
N ILE A 486 3.86 -16.18 13.00
CA ILE A 486 4.56 -17.28 12.35
C ILE A 486 6.00 -16.91 11.92
N VAL A 487 6.34 -15.62 11.87
CA VAL A 487 7.69 -15.07 11.61
C VAL A 487 7.88 -13.79 12.41
#